data_42fe362f29ea1b086904ca61728fbee9
#
_entry.id   42fe362f29ea1b086904ca61728fbee9
#
_cell.length_a   1.000
_cell.length_b   1.000
_cell.length_c   1.000
_cell.angle_alpha   90.00
_cell.angle_beta   90.00
_cell.angle_gamma   90.00
#
_symmetry.space_group_name_H-M   'P 1'
#
loop_
_entity.id
_entity.type
_entity.pdbx_description
1 polymer ?
#
loop_
_entity_poly.entity_id
_entity_poly.type
_entity_poly.pdbx_seq_one_letter_code
_entity_poly.pdbx_strand_id
1 'polypeptide(L)'
;MAVNLPDLRIPAGEWLKTAFNLPMSTNLDYSLELFNHPGFIRAMEFDRLGLYDKASTEFSALLTENQDDALDVFRLIKVFLDKGYYRSALEASKIIAKLSGYADTPFSAAYPPYFTYIEYGAYYLPWIQAAAEKYNLSELLLLSVIYQESHFGAQAASGAGARGIMQLMPATAEQIATETGFLSTFEASDLDVPYYNLELGSNYLARMLYVFEGDDYQALAAYNAGPGNVMSWIALTGDDPDVFLNTIRYQETRVYIRNIVEIFNRYSLIYGQ
;
A
#
# COMPACT_ATOMS: atom_id res chain seq x y z
N MET A 1 16.17 -5.55 -0.78
CA MET A 1 16.55 -6.17 -2.08
C MET A 1 15.63 -5.65 -3.18
N ALA A 2 16.17 -5.05 -4.24
CA ALA A 2 15.36 -4.60 -5.38
C ALA A 2 15.06 -5.79 -6.28
N VAL A 3 13.79 -6.14 -6.46
CA VAL A 3 13.34 -7.16 -7.41
C VAL A 3 13.20 -6.51 -8.79
N ASN A 4 13.79 -7.13 -9.82
CA ASN A 4 13.65 -6.64 -11.19
C ASN A 4 12.32 -7.15 -11.79
N LEU A 5 11.23 -6.44 -11.56
CA LEU A 5 9.91 -6.78 -12.07
C LEU A 5 9.85 -6.96 -13.60
N PRO A 6 10.54 -6.15 -14.44
CA PRO A 6 10.58 -6.38 -15.89
C PRO A 6 11.01 -7.80 -16.30
N ASP A 7 12.02 -8.38 -15.64
CA ASP A 7 12.50 -9.73 -15.96
C ASP A 7 11.47 -10.82 -15.61
N LEU A 8 10.66 -10.58 -14.59
CA LEU A 8 9.60 -11.50 -14.14
C LEU A 8 8.33 -11.39 -15.00
N ARG A 9 8.12 -10.26 -15.69
CA ARG A 9 6.92 -10.02 -16.47
C ARG A 9 6.79 -10.94 -17.69
N ILE A 10 7.91 -11.26 -18.35
CA ILE A 10 7.90 -12.15 -19.55
C ILE A 10 7.38 -13.54 -19.19
N PRO A 11 7.96 -14.27 -18.22
CA PRO A 11 7.44 -15.59 -17.85
C PRO A 11 6.01 -15.54 -17.28
N ALA A 12 5.63 -14.46 -16.58
CA ALA A 12 4.26 -14.27 -16.11
C ALA A 12 3.27 -14.11 -17.27
N GLY A 13 3.66 -13.42 -18.34
CA GLY A 13 2.85 -13.29 -19.55
C GLY A 13 2.65 -14.61 -20.29
N GLU A 14 3.69 -15.45 -20.40
CA GLU A 14 3.55 -16.78 -20.99
C GLU A 14 2.67 -17.71 -20.13
N TRP A 15 2.82 -17.63 -18.81
CA TRP A 15 1.92 -18.31 -17.89
C TRP A 15 0.46 -17.84 -18.07
N LEU A 16 0.23 -16.52 -18.19
CA LEU A 16 -1.10 -15.94 -18.39
C LEU A 16 -1.77 -16.51 -19.64
N LYS A 17 -1.03 -16.60 -20.78
CA LYS A 17 -1.53 -17.18 -22.03
C LYS A 17 -2.01 -18.61 -21.80
N THR A 18 -1.24 -19.41 -21.08
CA THR A 18 -1.60 -20.80 -20.79
C THR A 18 -2.78 -20.90 -19.84
N ALA A 19 -2.77 -20.13 -18.73
CA ALA A 19 -3.78 -20.18 -17.69
C ALA A 19 -5.19 -19.77 -18.20
N PHE A 20 -5.21 -18.82 -19.18
CA PHE A 20 -6.47 -18.30 -19.74
C PHE A 20 -6.75 -18.73 -21.18
N ASN A 21 -6.05 -19.76 -21.68
CA ASN A 21 -6.20 -20.33 -23.04
C ASN A 21 -6.10 -19.28 -24.16
N LEU A 22 -5.21 -18.29 -24.02
CA LEU A 22 -4.98 -17.26 -25.00
C LEU A 22 -4.05 -17.77 -26.12
N PRO A 23 -4.21 -17.30 -27.38
CA PRO A 23 -3.27 -17.62 -28.46
C PRO A 23 -1.84 -17.18 -28.10
N MET A 24 -0.83 -17.99 -28.46
CA MET A 24 0.58 -17.65 -28.21
C MET A 24 1.02 -16.34 -28.88
N SER A 25 0.36 -15.96 -29.99
CA SER A 25 0.56 -14.68 -30.69
C SER A 25 -0.07 -13.48 -30.01
N THR A 26 -0.81 -13.66 -28.90
CA THR A 26 -1.49 -12.58 -28.18
C THR A 26 -0.50 -11.49 -27.75
N ASN A 27 -0.80 -10.24 -28.10
CA ASN A 27 -0.03 -9.08 -27.66
C ASN A 27 -0.34 -8.77 -26.19
N LEU A 28 0.68 -8.90 -25.32
CA LEU A 28 0.57 -8.68 -23.88
C LEU A 28 0.77 -7.22 -23.46
N ASP A 29 1.18 -6.35 -24.39
CA ASP A 29 1.51 -4.95 -24.07
C ASP A 29 0.52 -3.95 -24.64
N TYR A 30 -0.26 -4.34 -25.65
CA TYR A 30 -1.11 -3.43 -26.38
C TYR A 30 -2.48 -4.02 -26.71
N SER A 31 -3.51 -3.19 -26.55
CA SER A 31 -4.88 -3.40 -26.98
C SER A 31 -5.41 -2.10 -27.57
N LEU A 32 -5.86 -2.15 -28.84
CA LEU A 32 -6.45 -0.97 -29.48
C LEU A 32 -7.74 -0.54 -28.77
N GLU A 33 -8.53 -1.49 -28.32
CA GLU A 33 -9.80 -1.25 -27.64
C GLU A 33 -9.56 -0.60 -26.26
N LEU A 34 -8.71 -1.22 -25.42
CA LEU A 34 -8.39 -0.71 -24.09
C LEU A 34 -7.77 0.69 -24.13
N PHE A 35 -6.77 0.92 -25.01
CA PHE A 35 -6.02 2.19 -25.01
C PHE A 35 -6.76 3.33 -25.75
N ASN A 36 -7.78 3.02 -26.53
CA ASN A 36 -8.72 3.99 -27.06
C ASN A 36 -9.99 4.14 -26.21
N HIS A 37 -10.10 3.39 -25.11
CA HIS A 37 -11.24 3.52 -24.21
C HIS A 37 -11.29 4.95 -23.63
N PRO A 38 -12.46 5.61 -23.63
CA PRO A 38 -12.58 7.00 -23.14
C PRO A 38 -12.06 7.19 -21.72
N GLY A 39 -12.27 6.21 -20.82
CA GLY A 39 -11.73 6.23 -19.45
C GLY A 39 -10.21 6.20 -19.41
N PHE A 40 -9.57 5.37 -20.25
CA PHE A 40 -8.11 5.33 -20.35
C PHE A 40 -7.55 6.68 -20.84
N ILE A 41 -8.13 7.24 -21.89
CA ILE A 41 -7.69 8.54 -22.44
C ILE A 41 -7.85 9.64 -21.39
N ARG A 42 -8.98 9.71 -20.68
CA ARG A 42 -9.16 10.71 -19.60
C ARG A 42 -8.17 10.53 -18.47
N ALA A 43 -7.92 9.28 -18.04
CA ALA A 43 -6.94 8.99 -16.99
C ALA A 43 -5.54 9.50 -17.37
N MET A 44 -5.10 9.20 -18.60
CA MET A 44 -3.81 9.66 -19.12
C MET A 44 -3.71 11.18 -19.26
N GLU A 45 -4.82 11.85 -19.65
CA GLU A 45 -4.86 13.32 -19.71
C GLU A 45 -4.81 13.94 -18.31
N PHE A 46 -5.52 13.40 -17.33
CA PHE A 46 -5.43 13.85 -15.94
C PHE A 46 -4.03 13.64 -15.36
N ASP A 47 -3.41 12.48 -15.61
CA ASP A 47 -2.02 12.20 -15.22
C ASP A 47 -1.06 13.25 -15.80
N ARG A 48 -1.17 13.54 -17.12
CA ARG A 48 -0.34 14.54 -17.79
C ARG A 48 -0.51 15.95 -17.22
N LEU A 49 -1.69 16.27 -16.72
CA LEU A 49 -2.01 17.56 -16.10
C LEU A 49 -1.65 17.63 -14.60
N GLY A 50 -1.09 16.58 -14.02
CA GLY A 50 -0.80 16.49 -12.58
C GLY A 50 -2.05 16.33 -11.68
N LEU A 51 -3.21 16.01 -12.27
CA LEU A 51 -4.47 15.77 -11.55
C LEU A 51 -4.57 14.30 -11.13
N TYR A 52 -3.62 13.88 -10.29
CA TYR A 52 -3.39 12.46 -9.96
C TYR A 52 -4.57 11.78 -9.25
N ASP A 53 -5.34 12.50 -8.43
CA ASP A 53 -6.56 12.04 -7.80
C ASP A 53 -7.62 11.64 -8.84
N LYS A 54 -7.82 12.49 -9.84
CA LYS A 54 -8.74 12.24 -10.95
C LYS A 54 -8.27 11.10 -11.85
N ALA A 55 -6.96 11.08 -12.16
CA ALA A 55 -6.36 9.98 -12.92
C ALA A 55 -6.54 8.64 -12.20
N SER A 56 -6.27 8.58 -10.90
CA SER A 56 -6.47 7.39 -10.06
C SER A 56 -7.93 6.91 -10.07
N THR A 57 -8.89 7.85 -10.01
CA THR A 57 -10.31 7.54 -10.07
C THR A 57 -10.70 6.91 -11.40
N GLU A 58 -10.26 7.49 -12.53
CA GLU A 58 -10.53 6.93 -13.86
C GLU A 58 -9.86 5.56 -14.07
N PHE A 59 -8.63 5.39 -13.60
CA PHE A 59 -7.93 4.10 -13.66
C PHE A 59 -8.63 3.03 -12.80
N SER A 60 -9.12 3.38 -11.63
CA SER A 60 -9.88 2.44 -10.78
C SER A 60 -11.21 2.04 -11.42
N ALA A 61 -11.91 2.97 -12.05
CA ALA A 61 -13.14 2.67 -12.81
C ALA A 61 -12.85 1.74 -13.99
N LEU A 62 -11.81 2.04 -14.77
CA LEU A 62 -11.39 1.23 -15.91
C LEU A 62 -10.97 -0.19 -15.48
N LEU A 63 -10.25 -0.32 -14.35
CA LEU A 63 -9.89 -1.62 -13.80
C LEU A 63 -11.14 -2.42 -13.37
N THR A 64 -12.13 -1.74 -12.78
CA THR A 64 -13.39 -2.37 -12.38
C THR A 64 -14.19 -2.85 -13.60
N GLU A 65 -14.26 -2.07 -14.67
CA GLU A 65 -14.93 -2.43 -15.91
C GLU A 65 -14.28 -3.66 -16.58
N ASN A 66 -12.96 -3.82 -16.45
CA ASN A 66 -12.20 -4.92 -17.05
C ASN A 66 -11.88 -6.07 -16.07
N GLN A 67 -12.46 -6.10 -14.88
CA GLN A 67 -12.08 -7.04 -13.82
C GLN A 67 -12.27 -8.53 -14.17
N ASP A 68 -13.03 -8.85 -15.21
CA ASP A 68 -13.26 -10.22 -15.69
C ASP A 68 -12.37 -10.57 -16.92
N ASP A 69 -11.59 -9.62 -17.42
CA ASP A 69 -10.63 -9.81 -18.52
C ASP A 69 -9.18 -9.82 -18.00
N ALA A 70 -8.64 -11.02 -17.79
CA ALA A 70 -7.29 -11.20 -17.27
C ALA A 70 -6.21 -10.58 -18.16
N LEU A 71 -6.41 -10.51 -19.49
CA LEU A 71 -5.45 -9.97 -20.43
C LEU A 71 -5.38 -8.44 -20.34
N ASP A 72 -6.53 -7.76 -20.32
CA ASP A 72 -6.55 -6.30 -20.19
C ASP A 72 -6.14 -5.85 -18.80
N VAL A 73 -6.50 -6.59 -17.74
CA VAL A 73 -5.95 -6.38 -16.39
C VAL A 73 -4.42 -6.50 -16.39
N PHE A 74 -3.84 -7.53 -17.05
CA PHE A 74 -2.39 -7.68 -17.15
C PHE A 74 -1.70 -6.52 -17.91
N ARG A 75 -2.34 -5.99 -18.94
CA ARG A 75 -1.87 -4.80 -19.67
C ARG A 75 -1.88 -3.56 -18.80
N LEU A 76 -2.97 -3.37 -18.03
CA LEU A 76 -3.12 -2.25 -17.11
C LEU A 76 -2.08 -2.26 -15.98
N ILE A 77 -1.67 -3.44 -15.48
CA ILE A 77 -0.58 -3.55 -14.48
C ILE A 77 0.67 -2.80 -14.95
N LYS A 78 1.09 -2.99 -16.20
CA LYS A 78 2.27 -2.30 -16.73
C LYS A 78 2.09 -0.78 -16.70
N VAL A 79 0.95 -0.29 -17.16
CA VAL A 79 0.64 1.15 -17.16
C VAL A 79 0.69 1.71 -15.74
N PHE A 80 0.09 1.02 -14.78
CA PHE A 80 0.05 1.46 -13.39
C PHE A 80 1.45 1.51 -12.76
N LEU A 81 2.28 0.49 -12.99
CA LEU A 81 3.66 0.47 -12.49
C LEU A 81 4.51 1.58 -13.13
N ASP A 82 4.42 1.76 -14.45
CA ASP A 82 5.18 2.78 -15.18
C ASP A 82 4.80 4.21 -14.75
N LYS A 83 3.56 4.40 -14.30
CA LYS A 83 3.01 5.70 -13.87
C LYS A 83 3.02 5.92 -12.35
N GLY A 84 3.38 4.91 -11.56
CA GLY A 84 3.40 5.01 -10.10
C GLY A 84 2.03 4.88 -9.42
N TYR A 85 1.01 4.36 -10.11
CA TYR A 85 -0.29 4.03 -9.52
C TYR A 85 -0.24 2.66 -8.84
N TYR A 86 0.58 2.56 -7.79
CA TYR A 86 0.92 1.28 -7.14
C TYR A 86 -0.30 0.59 -6.52
N ARG A 87 -1.23 1.33 -5.95
CA ARG A 87 -2.49 0.78 -5.47
C ARG A 87 -3.26 0.06 -6.57
N SER A 88 -3.41 0.70 -7.74
CA SER A 88 -4.10 0.10 -8.88
C SER A 88 -3.36 -1.12 -9.43
N ALA A 89 -2.02 -1.10 -9.44
CA ALA A 89 -1.21 -2.26 -9.84
C ALA A 89 -1.42 -3.45 -8.89
N LEU A 90 -1.43 -3.19 -7.58
CA LEU A 90 -1.67 -4.18 -6.53
C LEU A 90 -3.09 -4.76 -6.66
N GLU A 91 -4.11 -3.93 -6.83
CA GLU A 91 -5.49 -4.37 -7.02
C GLU A 91 -5.65 -5.20 -8.30
N ALA A 92 -4.99 -4.80 -9.40
CA ALA A 92 -4.96 -5.57 -10.65
C ALA A 92 -4.29 -6.95 -10.47
N SER A 93 -3.21 -7.03 -9.70
CA SER A 93 -2.57 -8.31 -9.36
C SER A 93 -3.51 -9.23 -8.58
N LYS A 94 -4.24 -8.71 -7.59
CA LYS A 94 -5.26 -9.47 -6.86
C LYS A 94 -6.39 -9.98 -7.76
N ILE A 95 -6.79 -9.20 -8.76
CA ILE A 95 -7.78 -9.64 -9.76
C ILE A 95 -7.25 -10.85 -10.53
N ILE A 96 -6.00 -10.80 -11.03
CA ILE A 96 -5.38 -11.96 -11.71
C ILE A 96 -5.33 -13.18 -10.78
N ALA A 97 -4.95 -13.02 -9.52
CA ALA A 97 -4.94 -14.10 -8.55
C ALA A 97 -6.32 -14.72 -8.36
N LYS A 98 -7.36 -13.90 -8.26
CA LYS A 98 -8.76 -14.34 -8.14
C LYS A 98 -9.23 -15.09 -9.39
N LEU A 99 -9.03 -14.54 -10.58
CA LEU A 99 -9.46 -15.13 -11.85
C LEU A 99 -8.77 -16.47 -12.14
N SER A 100 -7.52 -16.62 -11.70
CA SER A 100 -6.72 -17.83 -11.90
C SER A 100 -6.83 -18.86 -10.76
N GLY A 101 -7.57 -18.54 -9.69
CA GLY A 101 -7.76 -19.44 -8.53
C GLY A 101 -6.61 -19.46 -7.53
N TYR A 102 -5.70 -18.48 -7.57
CA TYR A 102 -4.56 -18.38 -6.65
C TYR A 102 -4.72 -17.33 -5.53
N ALA A 103 -5.91 -16.75 -5.36
CA ALA A 103 -6.16 -15.71 -4.36
C ALA A 103 -5.74 -16.13 -2.93
N ASP A 104 -6.01 -17.39 -2.54
CA ASP A 104 -5.69 -17.92 -1.23
C ASP A 104 -4.27 -18.53 -1.14
N THR A 105 -3.57 -18.64 -2.26
CA THR A 105 -2.25 -19.28 -2.37
C THR A 105 -1.25 -18.47 -3.20
N PRO A 106 -1.05 -17.18 -2.89
CA PRO A 106 -0.21 -16.28 -3.71
C PRO A 106 1.27 -16.65 -3.69
N PHE A 107 1.70 -17.53 -2.80
CA PHE A 107 3.07 -18.06 -2.69
C PHE A 107 3.23 -19.47 -3.29
N SER A 108 2.22 -19.97 -4.01
CA SER A 108 2.32 -21.25 -4.70
C SER A 108 3.42 -21.21 -5.77
N ALA A 109 4.24 -22.28 -5.86
CA ALA A 109 5.26 -22.40 -6.90
C ALA A 109 4.67 -22.44 -8.32
N ALA A 110 3.37 -22.73 -8.47
CA ALA A 110 2.66 -22.71 -9.75
C ALA A 110 2.14 -21.32 -10.13
N TYR A 111 2.17 -20.34 -9.22
CA TYR A 111 1.75 -18.97 -9.46
C TYR A 111 2.96 -18.08 -9.71
N PRO A 112 2.98 -17.27 -10.79
CA PRO A 112 4.16 -16.48 -11.11
C PRO A 112 4.52 -15.48 -10.00
N PRO A 113 5.78 -15.45 -9.54
CA PRO A 113 6.21 -14.53 -8.49
C PRO A 113 6.07 -13.04 -8.88
N TYR A 114 5.98 -12.75 -10.17
CA TYR A 114 5.69 -11.41 -10.68
C TYR A 114 4.49 -10.77 -9.99
N PHE A 115 3.38 -11.48 -9.90
CA PHE A 115 2.15 -10.97 -9.27
C PHE A 115 2.31 -10.83 -7.76
N THR A 116 2.98 -11.78 -7.11
CA THR A 116 3.27 -11.69 -5.67
C THR A 116 4.14 -10.47 -5.35
N TYR A 117 5.17 -10.19 -6.17
CA TYR A 117 6.01 -9.00 -6.01
C TYR A 117 5.31 -7.69 -6.37
N ILE A 118 4.20 -7.72 -7.09
CA ILE A 118 3.35 -6.53 -7.29
C ILE A 118 2.43 -6.36 -6.10
N GLU A 119 1.79 -7.43 -5.63
CA GLU A 119 0.88 -7.36 -4.49
C GLU A 119 1.61 -6.92 -3.21
N TYR A 120 2.81 -7.46 -2.97
CA TYR A 120 3.65 -7.10 -1.82
C TYR A 120 4.89 -6.32 -2.25
N GLY A 121 4.73 -5.35 -3.15
CA GLY A 121 5.83 -4.56 -3.68
C GLY A 121 6.47 -3.65 -2.61
N ALA A 122 7.79 -3.55 -2.64
CA ALA A 122 8.53 -2.57 -1.84
C ALA A 122 8.59 -1.22 -2.59
N TYR A 123 7.43 -0.64 -2.83
CA TYR A 123 7.33 0.67 -3.49
C TYR A 123 7.88 1.76 -2.58
N TYR A 124 8.44 2.82 -3.18
CA TYR A 124 9.12 3.91 -2.45
C TYR A 124 10.32 3.46 -1.60
N LEU A 125 10.90 2.27 -1.87
CA LEU A 125 11.93 1.64 -1.04
C LEU A 125 13.07 2.57 -0.62
N PRO A 126 13.69 3.41 -1.50
CA PRO A 126 14.77 4.30 -1.07
C PRO A 126 14.35 5.29 0.02
N TRP A 127 13.12 5.77 -0.03
CA TRP A 127 12.59 6.69 0.99
C TRP A 127 12.24 5.95 2.28
N ILE A 128 11.69 4.72 2.16
CA ILE A 128 11.39 3.86 3.31
C ILE A 128 12.67 3.52 4.06
N GLN A 129 13.75 3.17 3.35
CA GLN A 129 15.05 2.88 3.95
C GLN A 129 15.63 4.09 4.68
N ALA A 130 15.57 5.27 4.04
CA ALA A 130 16.03 6.50 4.68
C ALA A 130 15.21 6.86 5.94
N ALA A 131 13.89 6.67 5.90
CA ALA A 131 13.01 6.90 7.06
C ALA A 131 13.25 5.86 8.16
N ALA A 132 13.41 4.59 7.81
CA ALA A 132 13.71 3.50 8.73
C ALA A 132 15.02 3.76 9.49
N GLU A 133 16.08 4.14 8.78
CA GLU A 133 17.36 4.52 9.40
C GLU A 133 17.22 5.75 10.31
N LYS A 134 16.58 6.82 9.80
CA LYS A 134 16.42 8.09 10.53
C LYS A 134 15.65 7.95 11.83
N TYR A 135 14.59 7.15 11.82
CA TYR A 135 13.67 7.00 12.94
C TYR A 135 13.84 5.70 13.72
N ASN A 136 14.86 4.91 13.38
CA ASN A 136 15.15 3.59 13.99
C ASN A 136 13.92 2.66 13.94
N LEU A 137 13.32 2.54 12.75
CA LEU A 137 12.16 1.70 12.48
C LEU A 137 12.55 0.50 11.60
N SER A 138 11.78 -0.57 11.68
CA SER A 138 11.88 -1.67 10.72
C SER A 138 11.35 -1.26 9.35
N GLU A 139 12.12 -1.52 8.27
CA GLU A 139 11.64 -1.34 6.88
C GLU A 139 10.38 -2.16 6.62
N LEU A 140 10.34 -3.41 7.13
CA LEU A 140 9.20 -4.30 6.95
C LEU A 140 7.97 -3.82 7.72
N LEU A 141 8.15 -3.18 8.88
CA LEU A 141 7.05 -2.57 9.62
C LEU A 141 6.48 -1.38 8.85
N LEU A 142 7.34 -0.50 8.33
CA LEU A 142 6.90 0.64 7.50
C LEU A 142 6.15 0.18 6.26
N LEU A 143 6.67 -0.82 5.52
CA LEU A 143 6.00 -1.42 4.38
C LEU A 143 4.61 -1.95 4.77
N SER A 144 4.52 -2.61 5.93
CA SER A 144 3.26 -3.21 6.41
C SER A 144 2.23 -2.16 6.80
N VAL A 145 2.66 -1.08 7.46
CA VAL A 145 1.78 0.05 7.80
C VAL A 145 1.29 0.73 6.52
N ILE A 146 2.17 1.06 5.57
CA ILE A 146 1.79 1.70 4.30
C ILE A 146 0.82 0.82 3.50
N TYR A 147 1.07 -0.49 3.47
CA TYR A 147 0.17 -1.44 2.83
C TYR A 147 -1.22 -1.41 3.48
N GLN A 148 -1.29 -1.50 4.83
CA GLN A 148 -2.55 -1.50 5.58
C GLN A 148 -3.32 -0.18 5.42
N GLU A 149 -2.62 0.95 5.41
CA GLU A 149 -3.23 2.28 5.37
C GLU A 149 -3.79 2.64 3.99
N SER A 150 -3.05 2.36 2.93
CA SER A 150 -3.40 2.88 1.60
C SER A 150 -3.17 1.94 0.43
N HIS A 151 -2.56 0.76 0.64
CA HIS A 151 -2.01 -0.05 -0.45
C HIS A 151 -1.05 0.76 -1.35
N PHE A 152 -0.20 1.62 -0.75
CA PHE A 152 0.70 2.55 -1.44
C PHE A 152 0.00 3.63 -2.30
N GLY A 153 -1.25 3.93 -2.02
CA GLY A 153 -2.02 4.94 -2.75
C GLY A 153 -1.67 6.35 -2.30
N ALA A 154 -0.91 7.10 -3.10
CA ALA A 154 -0.47 8.45 -2.78
C ALA A 154 -1.65 9.43 -2.53
N GLN A 155 -2.73 9.30 -3.28
CA GLN A 155 -3.93 10.14 -3.19
C GLN A 155 -5.04 9.52 -2.33
N ALA A 156 -4.70 8.51 -1.49
CA ALA A 156 -5.68 7.89 -0.62
C ALA A 156 -6.21 8.91 0.42
N ALA A 157 -7.53 8.98 0.55
CA ALA A 157 -8.20 9.79 1.55
C ALA A 157 -9.31 8.99 2.23
N SER A 158 -9.36 9.06 3.55
CA SER A 158 -10.42 8.40 4.33
C SER A 158 -11.63 9.32 4.51
N GLY A 159 -12.79 8.72 4.85
CA GLY A 159 -13.98 9.49 5.21
C GLY A 159 -13.79 10.37 6.46
N ALA A 160 -12.81 10.06 7.32
CA ALA A 160 -12.45 10.87 8.49
C ALA A 160 -11.44 12.00 8.16
N GLY A 161 -10.93 12.07 6.92
CA GLY A 161 -10.00 13.10 6.47
C GLY A 161 -8.52 12.73 6.61
N ALA A 162 -8.17 11.50 6.94
CA ALA A 162 -6.79 11.03 6.87
C ALA A 162 -6.33 10.94 5.41
N ARG A 163 -5.05 11.25 5.11
CA ARG A 163 -4.53 11.40 3.74
C ARG A 163 -3.19 10.71 3.52
N GLY A 164 -2.98 10.30 2.28
CA GLY A 164 -1.71 9.83 1.74
C GLY A 164 -1.37 8.38 2.10
N ILE A 165 -0.12 7.99 1.81
CA ILE A 165 0.31 6.58 1.89
C ILE A 165 0.28 6.00 3.31
N MET A 166 0.45 6.81 4.34
CA MET A 166 0.40 6.42 5.76
C MET A 166 -0.85 6.95 6.48
N GLN A 167 -1.84 7.49 5.75
CA GLN A 167 -3.14 7.95 6.26
C GLN A 167 -3.04 8.85 7.51
N LEU A 168 -2.22 9.91 7.42
CA LEU A 168 -2.11 10.87 8.51
C LEU A 168 -3.30 11.83 8.55
N MET A 169 -3.75 12.14 9.77
CA MET A 169 -4.64 13.25 9.98
C MET A 169 -3.89 14.58 9.77
N PRO A 170 -4.46 15.56 9.02
CA PRO A 170 -3.80 16.84 8.76
C PRO A 170 -3.32 17.56 10.02
N ALA A 171 -4.10 17.55 11.10
CA ALA A 171 -3.72 18.19 12.37
C ALA A 171 -2.48 17.52 13.01
N THR A 172 -2.39 16.18 12.96
CA THR A 172 -1.21 15.45 13.45
C THR A 172 0.03 15.77 12.61
N ALA A 173 -0.13 15.82 11.30
CA ALA A 173 0.96 16.14 10.37
C ALA A 173 1.46 17.57 10.53
N GLU A 174 0.55 18.56 10.68
CA GLU A 174 0.87 19.96 10.92
C GLU A 174 1.66 20.15 12.22
N GLN A 175 1.23 19.47 13.29
CA GLN A 175 1.95 19.50 14.56
C GLN A 175 3.39 18.98 14.38
N ILE A 176 3.57 17.82 13.74
CA ILE A 176 4.90 17.21 13.51
C ILE A 176 5.75 18.12 12.62
N ALA A 177 5.19 18.63 11.52
CA ALA A 177 5.89 19.51 10.59
C ALA A 177 6.40 20.77 11.30
N THR A 178 5.57 21.36 12.16
CA THR A 178 5.92 22.54 12.96
C THR A 178 7.00 22.24 13.98
N GLU A 179 6.87 21.16 14.75
CA GLU A 179 7.81 20.80 15.82
C GLU A 179 9.19 20.41 15.27
N THR A 180 9.22 19.79 14.09
CA THR A 180 10.47 19.32 13.44
C THR A 180 11.09 20.37 12.52
N GLY A 181 10.33 21.38 12.11
CA GLY A 181 10.74 22.34 11.07
C GLY A 181 10.91 21.69 9.69
N PHE A 182 10.31 20.52 9.44
CA PHE A 182 10.45 19.78 8.20
C PHE A 182 9.84 20.52 7.00
N LEU A 183 8.71 21.17 7.20
CA LEU A 183 8.09 22.08 6.22
C LEU A 183 8.00 23.47 6.83
N SER A 184 8.39 24.50 6.06
CA SER A 184 8.30 25.89 6.51
C SER A 184 6.84 26.36 6.65
N THR A 185 5.98 25.82 5.81
CA THR A 185 4.51 25.96 5.84
C THR A 185 3.93 24.59 5.54
N PHE A 186 2.85 24.23 6.18
CA PHE A 186 2.15 22.96 5.95
C PHE A 186 0.76 23.24 5.39
N GLU A 187 0.42 22.51 4.34
CA GLU A 187 -0.94 22.42 3.79
C GLU A 187 -1.39 20.96 3.76
N ALA A 188 -2.70 20.71 3.92
CA ALA A 188 -3.21 19.34 3.93
C ALA A 188 -2.91 18.57 2.63
N SER A 189 -2.74 19.27 1.51
CA SER A 189 -2.33 18.72 0.21
C SER A 189 -0.89 18.18 0.20
N ASP A 190 -0.03 18.63 1.12
CA ASP A 190 1.33 18.09 1.25
C ASP A 190 1.33 16.60 1.58
N LEU A 191 0.26 16.13 2.23
CA LEU A 191 0.07 14.71 2.53
C LEU A 191 -0.20 13.84 1.30
N ASP A 192 -0.52 14.41 0.15
CA ASP A 192 -0.65 13.68 -1.12
C ASP A 192 0.71 13.48 -1.81
N VAL A 193 1.79 14.08 -1.29
CA VAL A 193 3.16 13.87 -1.72
C VAL A 193 3.75 12.70 -0.92
N PRO A 194 4.03 11.53 -1.54
CA PRO A 194 4.44 10.33 -0.82
C PRO A 194 5.65 10.53 0.09
N TYR A 195 6.63 11.30 -0.34
CA TYR A 195 7.83 11.61 0.46
C TYR A 195 7.50 12.37 1.75
N TYR A 196 6.64 13.40 1.67
CA TYR A 196 6.26 14.17 2.86
C TYR A 196 5.39 13.35 3.80
N ASN A 197 4.46 12.59 3.25
CA ASN A 197 3.60 11.70 4.02
C ASN A 197 4.39 10.62 4.76
N LEU A 198 5.37 10.00 4.07
CA LEU A 198 6.24 9.00 4.66
C LEU A 198 7.10 9.58 5.78
N GLU A 199 7.68 10.75 5.58
CA GLU A 199 8.52 11.42 6.55
C GLU A 199 7.75 11.75 7.85
N LEU A 200 6.57 12.36 7.70
CA LEU A 200 5.71 12.73 8.83
C LEU A 200 5.10 11.48 9.50
N GLY A 201 4.67 10.48 8.72
CA GLY A 201 4.08 9.25 9.22
C GLY A 201 5.08 8.37 9.97
N SER A 202 6.30 8.26 9.46
CA SER A 202 7.38 7.52 10.14
C SER A 202 7.78 8.21 11.45
N ASN A 203 7.83 9.55 11.48
CA ASN A 203 8.04 10.29 12.71
C ASN A 203 6.92 10.01 13.73
N TYR A 204 5.65 10.02 13.28
CA TYR A 204 4.53 9.73 14.17
C TYR A 204 4.57 8.30 14.72
N LEU A 205 4.86 7.30 13.88
CA LEU A 205 5.00 5.91 14.31
C LEU A 205 6.15 5.75 15.33
N ALA A 206 7.29 6.38 15.08
CA ALA A 206 8.42 6.34 16.01
C ALA A 206 8.09 6.97 17.36
N ARG A 207 7.29 8.07 17.37
CA ARG A 207 6.78 8.67 18.61
C ARG A 207 5.87 7.72 19.38
N MET A 208 5.01 6.98 18.67
CA MET A 208 4.14 5.99 19.33
C MET A 208 4.97 4.86 19.94
N LEU A 209 5.96 4.34 19.21
CA LEU A 209 6.89 3.34 19.77
C LEU A 209 7.64 3.88 20.99
N TYR A 210 8.09 5.12 20.97
CA TYR A 210 8.75 5.73 22.12
C TYR A 210 7.80 5.87 23.33
N VAL A 211 6.57 6.35 23.12
CA VAL A 211 5.57 6.55 24.18
C VAL A 211 5.19 5.22 24.84
N PHE A 212 5.15 4.14 24.08
CA PHE A 212 4.80 2.81 24.55
C PHE A 212 6.00 1.87 24.73
N GLU A 213 7.18 2.44 25.01
CA GLU A 213 8.39 1.72 25.43
C GLU A 213 8.82 0.60 24.47
N GLY A 214 8.50 0.74 23.19
CA GLY A 214 8.83 -0.24 22.12
C GLY A 214 7.83 -1.38 21.98
N ASP A 215 6.67 -1.32 22.63
CA ASP A 215 5.59 -2.29 22.40
C ASP A 215 4.92 -2.00 21.05
N ASP A 216 5.17 -2.87 20.07
CA ASP A 216 4.62 -2.73 18.72
C ASP A 216 3.09 -2.74 18.68
N TYR A 217 2.43 -3.56 19.50
CA TYR A 217 0.96 -3.66 19.49
C TYR A 217 0.31 -2.40 20.05
N GLN A 218 0.86 -1.86 21.14
CA GLN A 218 0.38 -0.62 21.74
C GLN A 218 0.68 0.58 20.83
N ALA A 219 1.85 0.63 20.19
CA ALA A 219 2.22 1.67 19.26
C ALA A 219 1.32 1.67 18.00
N LEU A 220 1.04 0.50 17.42
CA LEU A 220 0.13 0.35 16.29
C LEU A 220 -1.32 0.70 16.67
N ALA A 221 -1.76 0.28 17.87
CA ALA A 221 -3.05 0.69 18.40
C ALA A 221 -3.15 2.21 18.53
N ALA A 222 -2.09 2.86 19.02
CA ALA A 222 -2.02 4.31 19.20
C ALA A 222 -1.94 5.07 17.87
N TYR A 223 -1.25 4.51 16.89
CA TYR A 223 -1.21 5.07 15.54
C TYR A 223 -2.63 5.14 14.94
N ASN A 224 -3.41 4.05 15.06
CA ASN A 224 -4.77 3.95 14.51
C ASN A 224 -5.83 4.68 15.37
N ALA A 225 -5.81 4.48 16.69
CA ALA A 225 -6.88 4.94 17.57
C ALA A 225 -6.52 6.20 18.40
N GLY A 226 -5.26 6.63 18.35
CA GLY A 226 -4.71 7.71 19.16
C GLY A 226 -4.21 7.24 20.53
N PRO A 227 -3.11 7.85 21.05
CA PRO A 227 -2.44 7.42 22.29
C PRO A 227 -3.32 7.53 23.54
N GLY A 228 -4.23 8.50 23.61
CA GLY A 228 -5.13 8.65 24.75
C GLY A 228 -6.08 7.47 24.97
N ASN A 229 -6.56 6.85 23.87
CA ASN A 229 -7.38 5.66 23.97
C ASN A 229 -6.57 4.47 24.48
N VAL A 230 -5.36 4.30 23.95
CA VAL A 230 -4.45 3.19 24.33
C VAL A 230 -4.07 3.29 25.80
N MET A 231 -3.69 4.47 26.30
CA MET A 231 -3.40 4.70 27.73
C MET A 231 -4.59 4.32 28.61
N SER A 232 -5.82 4.62 28.16
CA SER A 232 -7.05 4.26 28.88
C SER A 232 -7.28 2.73 28.89
N TRP A 233 -6.88 2.02 27.84
CA TRP A 233 -6.99 0.55 27.79
C TRP A 233 -5.93 -0.11 28.66
N ILE A 234 -4.67 0.36 28.62
CA ILE A 234 -3.59 -0.14 29.46
C ILE A 234 -3.93 0.00 30.97
N ALA A 235 -4.53 1.12 31.36
CA ALA A 235 -4.95 1.34 32.74
C ALA A 235 -5.96 0.28 33.26
N LEU A 236 -6.62 -0.46 32.38
CA LEU A 236 -7.54 -1.54 32.71
C LEU A 236 -6.89 -2.92 32.76
N THR A 237 -5.73 -3.10 32.10
CA THR A 237 -5.13 -4.43 31.85
C THR A 237 -3.83 -4.67 32.61
N GLY A 238 -3.17 -3.61 33.09
CA GLY A 238 -1.77 -3.71 33.48
C GLY A 238 -0.86 -4.03 32.29
N ASP A 239 0.31 -4.64 32.54
CA ASP A 239 1.38 -4.85 31.54
C ASP A 239 1.28 -6.17 30.77
N ASP A 240 0.14 -6.89 30.79
CA ASP A 240 -0.03 -8.15 30.09
C ASP A 240 -0.45 -7.90 28.61
N PRO A 241 0.42 -8.21 27.62
CA PRO A 241 0.14 -7.95 26.20
C PRO A 241 -1.07 -8.72 25.66
N ASP A 242 -1.29 -9.96 26.11
CA ASP A 242 -2.41 -10.78 25.67
C ASP A 242 -3.73 -10.23 26.18
N VAL A 243 -3.73 -9.71 27.42
CA VAL A 243 -4.89 -9.02 28.00
C VAL A 243 -5.13 -7.70 27.30
N PHE A 244 -4.07 -6.95 26.94
CA PHE A 244 -4.19 -5.68 26.22
C PHE A 244 -4.97 -5.84 24.91
N LEU A 245 -4.60 -6.78 24.03
CA LEU A 245 -5.27 -7.00 22.75
C LEU A 245 -6.78 -7.31 22.92
N ASN A 246 -7.15 -8.03 23.98
CA ASN A 246 -8.55 -8.32 24.28
C ASN A 246 -9.31 -7.11 24.87
N THR A 247 -8.61 -6.12 25.41
CA THR A 247 -9.20 -4.94 26.06
C THR A 247 -9.42 -3.78 25.07
N ILE A 248 -8.79 -3.82 23.91
CA ILE A 248 -9.04 -2.85 22.84
C ILE A 248 -10.52 -2.81 22.52
N ARG A 249 -11.18 -1.68 22.79
CA ARG A 249 -12.65 -1.54 22.62
C ARG A 249 -13.08 -1.39 21.18
N TYR A 250 -12.21 -0.85 20.31
CA TYR A 250 -12.53 -0.62 18.92
C TYR A 250 -12.20 -1.88 18.09
N GLN A 251 -13.21 -2.47 17.49
CA GLN A 251 -13.04 -3.62 16.62
C GLN A 251 -12.13 -3.30 15.43
N GLU A 252 -12.24 -2.10 14.89
CA GLU A 252 -11.38 -1.61 13.81
C GLU A 252 -9.89 -1.71 14.19
N THR A 253 -9.52 -1.21 15.37
CA THR A 253 -8.13 -1.23 15.84
C THR A 253 -7.60 -2.65 16.05
N ARG A 254 -8.44 -3.57 16.58
CA ARG A 254 -8.05 -5.00 16.69
C ARG A 254 -7.79 -5.64 15.32
N VAL A 255 -8.64 -5.35 14.33
CA VAL A 255 -8.48 -5.82 12.94
C VAL A 255 -7.24 -5.20 12.32
N TYR A 256 -7.02 -3.92 12.53
CA TYR A 256 -5.85 -3.18 12.05
C TYR A 256 -4.54 -3.83 12.48
N ILE A 257 -4.38 -4.07 13.78
CA ILE A 257 -3.17 -4.71 14.32
C ILE A 257 -2.98 -6.11 13.72
N ARG A 258 -4.02 -6.93 13.71
CA ARG A 258 -3.97 -8.29 13.15
C ARG A 258 -3.54 -8.27 11.68
N ASN A 259 -4.11 -7.38 10.89
CA ASN A 259 -3.78 -7.25 9.48
C ASN A 259 -2.31 -6.84 9.29
N ILE A 260 -1.80 -5.89 10.07
CA ILE A 260 -0.39 -5.49 9.99
C ILE A 260 0.54 -6.66 10.32
N VAL A 261 0.23 -7.46 11.34
CA VAL A 261 1.03 -8.66 11.68
C VAL A 261 1.02 -9.67 10.54
N GLU A 262 -0.13 -9.92 9.92
CA GLU A 262 -0.22 -10.80 8.75
C GLU A 262 0.59 -10.28 7.57
N ILE A 263 0.47 -8.99 7.27
CA ILE A 263 1.22 -8.32 6.18
C ILE A 263 2.73 -8.36 6.47
N PHE A 264 3.15 -8.06 7.71
CA PHE A 264 4.54 -8.14 8.13
C PHE A 264 5.14 -9.53 7.93
N ASN A 265 4.39 -10.57 8.30
CA ASN A 265 4.82 -11.96 8.06
C ASN A 265 4.98 -12.26 6.57
N ARG A 266 4.11 -11.74 5.71
CA ARG A 266 4.22 -11.90 4.25
C ARG A 266 5.43 -11.16 3.70
N TYR A 267 5.66 -9.91 4.11
CA TYR A 267 6.89 -9.17 3.75
C TYR A 267 8.15 -9.88 4.25
N SER A 268 8.13 -10.45 5.46
CA SER A 268 9.26 -11.22 6.01
C SER A 268 9.57 -12.46 5.18
N LEU A 269 8.55 -13.16 4.66
CA LEU A 269 8.75 -14.30 3.75
C LEU A 269 9.38 -13.88 2.41
N ILE A 270 9.06 -12.69 1.91
CA ILE A 270 9.52 -12.21 0.60
C ILE A 270 10.90 -11.54 0.71
N TYR A 271 11.13 -10.72 1.73
CA TYR A 271 12.28 -9.81 1.83
C TYR A 271 13.17 -10.05 3.05
N GLY A 272 12.77 -10.88 4.00
CA GLY A 272 13.44 -11.10 5.28
C GLY A 272 14.63 -12.08 5.25
N GLN A 273 15.22 -12.35 4.05
CA GLN A 273 16.40 -13.22 3.89
C GLN A 273 17.69 -12.44 4.01
#